data_c45d24c3a07e3b411e1b138ee457fa25
#
_entry.id   c45d24c3a07e3b411e1b138ee457fa25
#
_cell.length_a   1.000
_cell.length_b   1.000
_cell.length_c   1.000
_cell.angle_alpha   90.00
_cell.angle_beta   90.00
_cell.angle_gamma   90.00
#
_symmetry.space_group_name_H-M   'P 1'
#
loop_
_entity.id
_entity.type
_entity.pdbx_description
1 polymer ?
#
loop_
_entity_poly.entity_id
_entity_poly.type
_entity_poly.pdbx_seq_one_letter_code
_entity_poly.pdbx_strand_id
1 'polypeptide(L)'
;MDRDLYVFVFDREGVYRVMGADANRVGSSLFDAPGLDAQQLLDDAWERCAKGGGWVEYNIVNPTTGDVRGKSSYVLPLDDDRLIGCGAYRAVLSAKDLERI
;
A
#
# COMPACT_ATOMS: atom_id res chain seq x y z
N MET A 1 -20.16 2.95 1.30
CA MET A 1 -18.89 2.67 1.96
C MET A 1 -17.95 1.99 0.98
N ASP A 2 -16.76 2.44 0.95
CA ASP A 2 -15.77 1.88 0.06
C ASP A 2 -15.15 0.64 0.71
N ARG A 3 -15.42 -0.52 0.14
CA ARG A 3 -14.93 -1.81 0.65
C ARG A 3 -13.44 -2.01 0.40
N ASP A 4 -12.85 -1.18 -0.44
CA ASP A 4 -11.46 -1.29 -0.83
C ASP A 4 -10.54 -0.50 0.09
N LEU A 5 -11.11 0.28 1.01
CA LEU A 5 -10.34 1.00 2.01
C LEU A 5 -9.93 0.07 3.15
N TYR A 6 -8.67 0.15 3.50
CA TYR A 6 -8.13 -0.59 4.64
C TYR A 6 -7.02 0.20 5.32
N VAL A 7 -6.88 -0.02 6.62
CA VAL A 7 -5.87 0.65 7.44
C VAL A 7 -4.76 -0.35 7.77
N PHE A 8 -3.53 0.12 7.72
CA PHE A 8 -2.38 -0.67 8.09
C PHE A 8 -1.36 0.16 8.85
N VAL A 9 -0.55 -0.50 9.65
CA VAL A 9 0.61 0.09 10.33
C VAL A 9 1.80 -0.82 10.05
N PHE A 10 2.90 -0.25 9.61
CA PHE A 10 4.14 -1.01 9.55
C PHE A 10 5.30 -0.19 10.10
N ASP A 11 6.36 -0.89 10.48
CA ASP A 11 7.55 -0.27 11.05
C ASP A 11 8.59 0.09 9.97
N ARG A 12 9.75 0.57 10.40
CA ARG A 12 10.81 0.96 9.48
C ARG A 12 11.38 -0.19 8.66
N GLU A 13 11.21 -1.40 9.14
CA GLU A 13 11.69 -2.60 8.44
C GLU A 13 10.63 -3.18 7.51
N GLY A 14 9.43 -2.60 7.51
CA GLY A 14 8.34 -3.07 6.66
C GLY A 14 7.53 -4.21 7.27
N VAL A 15 7.64 -4.42 8.58
CA VAL A 15 6.86 -5.44 9.28
C VAL A 15 5.50 -4.87 9.66
N TYR A 16 4.43 -5.56 9.29
CA TYR A 16 3.08 -5.15 9.63
C TYR A 16 2.81 -5.29 11.12
N ARG A 17 2.35 -4.23 11.74
CA ARG A 17 1.90 -4.21 13.14
C ARG A 17 0.39 -4.20 13.24
N VAL A 18 -0.29 -3.66 12.24
CA VAL A 18 -1.74 -3.71 12.08
C VAL A 18 -2.04 -3.94 10.60
N MET A 19 -2.97 -4.81 10.33
CA MET A 19 -3.44 -5.04 8.98
C MET A 19 -4.95 -5.23 9.02
N GLY A 20 -5.69 -4.16 8.73
CA GLY A 20 -7.14 -4.18 8.82
C GLY A 20 -7.81 -5.09 7.80
N ALA A 21 -7.18 -5.33 6.66
CA ALA A 21 -7.72 -6.21 5.64
C ALA A 21 -7.57 -7.69 5.99
N ASP A 22 -6.51 -8.05 6.72
CA ASP A 22 -6.22 -9.44 7.09
C ASP A 22 -5.33 -9.46 8.34
N ALA A 23 -5.95 -9.68 9.49
CA ALA A 23 -5.25 -9.70 10.76
C ALA A 23 -4.18 -10.80 10.85
N ASN A 24 -4.29 -11.85 10.04
CA ASN A 24 -3.30 -12.92 10.01
C ASN A 24 -1.97 -12.47 9.43
N ARG A 25 -1.94 -11.33 8.76
CA ARG A 25 -0.71 -10.79 8.19
C ARG A 25 0.10 -9.93 9.15
N VAL A 26 -0.43 -9.67 10.35
CA VAL A 26 0.32 -8.96 11.38
C VAL A 26 1.58 -9.76 11.73
N GLY A 27 2.72 -9.11 11.74
CA GLY A 27 4.02 -9.75 11.93
C GLY A 27 4.70 -10.18 10.63
N SER A 28 3.98 -10.18 9.50
CA SER A 28 4.60 -10.48 8.20
C SER A 28 5.29 -9.22 7.66
N SER A 29 6.17 -9.43 6.70
CA SER A 29 6.95 -8.35 6.09
C SER A 29 6.39 -7.97 4.72
N LEU A 30 6.52 -6.68 4.38
CA LEU A 30 6.28 -6.20 3.02
C LEU A 30 7.12 -6.98 1.99
N PHE A 31 8.32 -7.39 2.39
CA PHE A 31 9.24 -8.10 1.51
C PHE A 31 8.78 -9.52 1.18
N ASP A 32 7.83 -10.05 1.95
CA ASP A 32 7.25 -11.36 1.69
C ASP A 32 6.08 -11.29 0.71
N ALA A 33 5.62 -10.11 0.36
CA ALA A 33 4.48 -9.95 -0.55
C ALA A 33 4.91 -10.22 -2.00
N PRO A 34 4.32 -11.22 -2.67
CA PRO A 34 4.67 -11.50 -4.06
C PRO A 34 4.21 -10.36 -4.97
N GLY A 35 5.03 -10.06 -5.98
CA GLY A 35 4.70 -9.06 -6.98
C GLY A 35 4.76 -7.61 -6.54
N LEU A 36 5.29 -7.34 -5.36
CA LEU A 36 5.44 -6.00 -4.81
C LEU A 36 6.91 -5.63 -4.75
N ASP A 37 7.25 -4.45 -5.27
CA ASP A 37 8.57 -3.86 -5.01
C ASP A 37 8.55 -3.22 -3.63
N ALA A 38 8.83 -4.05 -2.62
CA ALA A 38 8.70 -3.66 -1.24
C ALA A 38 9.71 -2.59 -0.82
N GLN A 39 10.92 -2.65 -1.37
CA GLN A 39 11.94 -1.67 -1.03
C GLN A 39 11.55 -0.28 -1.51
N GLN A 40 11.05 -0.18 -2.73
CA GLN A 40 10.60 1.10 -3.26
C GLN A 40 9.42 1.65 -2.46
N LEU A 41 8.45 0.80 -2.15
CA LEU A 41 7.29 1.20 -1.36
C LEU A 41 7.71 1.70 0.02
N LEU A 42 8.59 0.95 0.69
CA LEU A 42 9.07 1.30 2.02
C LEU A 42 9.81 2.64 2.01
N ASP A 43 10.71 2.83 1.04
CA ASP A 43 11.47 4.07 0.90
C ASP A 43 10.55 5.26 0.61
N ASP A 44 9.60 5.10 -0.29
CA ASP A 44 8.66 6.16 -0.65
C ASP A 44 7.75 6.52 0.53
N ALA A 45 7.26 5.51 1.24
CA ALA A 45 6.37 5.73 2.38
C ALA A 45 7.09 6.50 3.50
N TRP A 46 8.31 6.10 3.83
CA TRP A 46 9.08 6.80 4.87
C TRP A 46 9.54 8.18 4.43
N GLU A 47 9.81 8.36 3.14
CA GLU A 47 10.10 9.70 2.60
C GLU A 47 8.89 10.63 2.78
N ARG A 48 7.69 10.15 2.49
CA ARG A 48 6.47 10.94 2.69
C ARG A 48 6.25 11.25 4.16
N CYS A 49 6.48 10.27 5.04
CA CYS A 49 6.36 10.47 6.47
C CYS A 49 7.34 11.51 6.99
N ALA A 50 8.55 11.56 6.45
CA ALA A 50 9.54 12.58 6.81
C ALA A 50 9.09 14.00 6.47
N LYS A 51 8.16 14.12 5.53
CA LYS A 51 7.56 15.40 5.12
C LYS A 51 6.21 15.66 5.79
N GLY A 52 5.81 14.81 6.74
CA GLY A 52 4.55 14.95 7.45
C GLY A 52 3.42 14.07 6.94
N GLY A 53 3.65 13.32 5.89
CA GLY A 53 2.67 12.43 5.29
C GLY A 53 2.45 12.71 3.82
N GLY A 54 1.74 11.85 3.16
CA GLY A 54 1.43 12.01 1.75
C GLY A 54 0.95 10.74 1.07
N TRP A 55 0.72 10.85 -0.22
CA TRP A 55 0.27 9.74 -1.04
C TRP A 55 1.45 8.95 -1.58
N VAL A 56 1.31 7.63 -1.53
CA VAL A 56 2.25 6.69 -2.15
C VAL A 56 1.47 5.85 -3.14
N GLU A 57 1.98 5.73 -4.35
CA GLU A 57 1.37 4.90 -5.38
C GLU A 57 2.30 3.74 -5.71
N TYR A 58 1.73 2.56 -5.87
CA TYR A 58 2.50 1.36 -6.17
C TYR A 58 1.64 0.35 -6.91
N ASN A 59 2.30 -0.59 -7.56
CA ASN A 59 1.65 -1.64 -8.30
C ASN A 59 1.94 -2.98 -7.66
N ILE A 60 0.94 -3.86 -7.67
CA ILE A 60 1.10 -5.24 -7.23
C ILE A 60 0.79 -6.12 -8.43
N VAL A 61 1.71 -7.02 -8.75
CA VAL A 61 1.53 -8.00 -9.81
C VAL A 61 1.01 -9.29 -9.20
N ASN A 62 -0.11 -9.78 -9.72
CA ASN A 62 -0.61 -11.08 -9.31
C ASN A 62 0.30 -12.16 -9.90
N PRO A 63 0.98 -12.97 -9.08
CA PRO A 63 1.95 -13.95 -9.60
C PRO A 63 1.31 -15.09 -10.38
N THR A 64 0.01 -15.32 -10.19
CA THR A 64 -0.70 -16.41 -10.87
C THR A 64 -1.20 -15.98 -12.26
N THR A 65 -1.77 -14.78 -12.35
CA THR A 65 -2.40 -14.30 -13.58
C THR A 65 -1.57 -13.30 -14.37
N GLY A 66 -0.57 -12.69 -13.71
CA GLY A 66 0.21 -11.61 -14.30
C GLY A 66 -0.50 -10.26 -14.30
N ASP A 67 -1.72 -10.20 -13.78
CA ASP A 67 -2.46 -8.95 -13.70
C ASP A 67 -1.76 -7.96 -12.77
N VAL A 68 -1.76 -6.70 -13.17
CA VAL A 68 -1.18 -5.62 -12.37
C VAL A 68 -2.32 -4.79 -11.79
N ARG A 69 -2.27 -4.58 -10.49
CA ARG A 69 -3.21 -3.71 -9.79
C ARG A 69 -2.49 -2.51 -9.20
N GLY A 70 -3.00 -1.34 -9.50
CA GLY A 70 -2.53 -0.12 -8.91
C GLY A 70 -3.16 0.12 -7.55
N LYS A 71 -2.35 0.54 -6.59
CA LYS A 71 -2.81 0.94 -5.26
C LYS A 71 -2.31 2.33 -4.94
N SER A 72 -3.13 3.06 -4.19
CA SER A 72 -2.72 4.33 -3.61
C SER A 72 -2.95 4.26 -2.10
N SER A 73 -1.98 4.71 -1.34
CA SER A 73 -2.09 4.75 0.11
C SER A 73 -1.69 6.12 0.61
N TYR A 74 -2.47 6.66 1.53
CA TYR A 74 -2.08 7.86 2.25
C TYR A 74 -1.40 7.44 3.54
N VAL A 75 -0.18 7.91 3.76
CA VAL A 75 0.63 7.52 4.91
C VAL A 75 0.92 8.72 5.79
N LEU A 76 0.97 8.47 7.09
CA LEU A 76 1.30 9.46 8.11
C LEU A 76 2.27 8.84 9.10
N PRO A 77 3.21 9.62 9.64
CA PRO A 77 4.05 9.11 10.72
C PRO A 77 3.21 8.92 11.97
N LEU A 78 3.30 7.74 12.56
CA LEU A 78 2.68 7.47 13.86
C LEU A 78 3.66 7.82 14.97
N ASP A 79 4.91 7.41 14.80
CA ASP A 79 6.04 7.77 15.62
C ASP A 79 7.32 7.60 14.79
N ASP A 80 8.50 7.65 15.42
CA ASP A 80 9.77 7.54 14.71
C ASP A 80 9.99 6.17 14.07
N ASP A 81 9.30 5.14 14.57
CA ASP A 81 9.51 3.75 14.14
C ASP A 81 8.35 3.17 13.36
N ARG A 82 7.16 3.82 13.37
CA ARG A 82 5.96 3.27 12.75
C ARG A 82 5.24 4.31 11.94
N LEU A 83 4.64 3.87 10.85
CA LEU A 83 3.73 4.70 10.08
C LEU A 83 2.38 4.03 9.99
N ILE A 84 1.34 4.86 9.84
CA ILE A 84 -0.02 4.39 9.58
C ILE A 84 -0.39 4.79 8.16
N GLY A 85 -1.08 3.90 7.49
CA GLY A 85 -1.56 4.16 6.14
C GLY A 85 -2.98 3.70 5.95
N CYS A 86 -3.64 4.34 5.01
CA CYS A 86 -4.95 3.94 4.53
C CYS A 86 -4.82 3.67 3.05
N GLY A 87 -5.03 2.43 2.64
CA GLY A 87 -4.88 2.02 1.26
C GLY A 87 -6.21 1.83 0.56
N ALA A 88 -6.18 2.04 -0.74
CA ALA A 88 -7.31 1.77 -1.62
C ALA A 88 -6.79 1.25 -2.95
N TYR A 89 -7.55 0.36 -3.58
CA TYR A 89 -7.26 0.00 -4.95
C TYR A 89 -7.64 1.17 -5.84
N ARG A 90 -6.72 1.58 -6.70
CA ARG A 90 -7.05 2.57 -7.71
C ARG A 90 -8.01 1.94 -8.71
N ALA A 91 -9.03 2.67 -9.06
CA ALA A 91 -9.83 2.31 -10.21
C ALA A 91 -8.90 2.34 -11.42
N VAL A 92 -8.61 1.18 -12.00
CA VAL A 92 -7.85 1.12 -13.23
C VAL A 92 -8.79 1.48 -14.35
N LEU A 93 -8.68 2.72 -14.82
CA LEU A 93 -9.42 3.15 -15.99
C LEU A 93 -8.73 2.57 -17.21
N SER A 94 -9.38 1.63 -17.85
CA SER A 94 -8.94 1.15 -19.14
C SER A 94 -9.23 2.22 -20.20
N ALA A 95 -8.62 2.10 -21.38
CA ALA A 95 -8.93 2.99 -22.49
C ALA A 95 -10.44 3.00 -22.79
N LYS A 96 -11.07 1.86 -22.62
CA LYS A 96 -12.50 1.70 -22.81
C LYS A 96 -13.32 2.49 -21.81
N ASP A 97 -12.87 2.55 -20.55
CA ASP A 97 -13.54 3.33 -19.52
C ASP A 97 -13.39 4.83 -19.77
N LEU A 98 -12.25 5.24 -20.28
CA LEU A 98 -12.01 6.64 -20.63
C LEU A 98 -12.90 7.10 -21.77
N GLU A 99 -13.23 6.23 -22.70
CA GLU A 99 -14.12 6.54 -23.82
C GLU A 99 -15.56 6.83 -23.38
N ARG A 100 -15.92 6.43 -22.17
CA ARG A 100 -17.26 6.63 -21.63
C ARG A 100 -17.42 7.96 -20.90
N ILE A 101 -16.36 8.66 -20.71
CA ILE A 101 -16.36 9.95 -20.00
C ILE A 101 -16.61 11.15 -20.96
#